data_57827abdb51c9c7f0aca27211c63df9d
#
_entry.id   57827abdb51c9c7f0aca27211c63df9d
#
_cell.length_a   1.000
_cell.length_b   1.000
_cell.length_c   1.000
_cell.angle_alpha   90.00
_cell.angle_beta   90.00
_cell.angle_gamma   90.00
#
_symmetry.space_group_name_H-M   'P 1'
#
loop_
_entity.id
_entity.type
_entity.pdbx_description
1 polymer ?
#
loop_
_entity_poly.entity_id
_entity_poly.type
_entity_poly.pdbx_seq_one_letter_code
_entity_poly.pdbx_strand_id
1 'polypeptide(L)'
;MRNALGLVAAALVLPAFVLTQAPQDVSVSARAKALHQRAIVIDSHDDTTQRLLSDKTFDIAKRQNNGNVDIPRMHDGGLDGLFFSIWVPSDVTGVKAVNTANALIASLHKAVAAHPNDLMIATTAADVRKAVADHKIAALMGMEGGHMINDSLPQLRKYAALGVRYLTLTHFRNNDWADSSTDKPAHNGLTPFGKDVVRELNTLGMMVDISHVADKTFYDVLALTKAPVIASHSSCRAIANHPRNMTDDMLRALAKNGGVVMINYHVAFLSEEFRIASEKKSGTVDVAMAAMSKKCGGNEACTTLESERLDHEAMRKGELPMVTWEKIVEHIDHAVKVAGADHVGLGSDFDGATMPFGMEDASKLPKLTDALLKKGYSEGDIEKILGGNILRVMEQVERVAKSSKPATQQ
;
A
#
# COMPACT_ATOMS: atom_id res chain seq x y z
N MET A 1 61.90 54.83 -9.99
CA MET A 1 60.86 53.97 -10.63
C MET A 1 60.44 52.92 -9.60
N ARG A 2 59.28 53.06 -8.98
CA ARG A 2 58.80 52.15 -7.97
C ARG A 2 57.72 51.24 -8.62
N ASN A 3 57.96 49.93 -8.67
CA ASN A 3 56.98 48.93 -9.13
C ASN A 3 56.05 48.61 -7.95
N ALA A 4 54.76 48.86 -8.14
CA ALA A 4 53.71 48.40 -7.22
C ALA A 4 53.19 47.04 -7.73
N LEU A 5 53.42 45.96 -6.98
CA LEU A 5 52.74 44.68 -7.18
C LEU A 5 51.35 44.75 -6.54
N GLY A 6 50.31 44.64 -7.37
CA GLY A 6 48.96 44.50 -6.90
C GLY A 6 48.68 43.03 -6.54
N LEU A 7 48.36 42.74 -5.28
CA LEU A 7 47.80 41.43 -4.84
C LEU A 7 46.33 41.37 -5.23
N VAL A 8 46.00 40.43 -6.11
CA VAL A 8 44.60 40.04 -6.37
C VAL A 8 44.19 38.94 -5.35
N ALA A 9 43.37 39.30 -4.42
CA ALA A 9 42.75 38.31 -3.50
C ALA A 9 41.60 37.61 -4.20
N ALA A 10 41.77 36.34 -4.53
CA ALA A 10 40.69 35.49 -5.02
C ALA A 10 39.82 35.08 -3.83
N ALA A 11 38.59 35.57 -3.76
CA ALA A 11 37.59 35.12 -2.78
C ALA A 11 37.06 33.76 -3.22
N LEU A 12 37.39 32.70 -2.49
CA LEU A 12 36.78 31.40 -2.59
C LEU A 12 35.34 31.47 -2.05
N VAL A 13 34.37 31.47 -2.93
CA VAL A 13 32.95 31.30 -2.57
C VAL A 13 32.73 29.77 -2.41
N LEU A 14 32.74 29.31 -1.16
CA LEU A 14 32.27 27.96 -0.82
C LEU A 14 30.74 27.91 -0.95
N PRO A 15 30.18 26.92 -1.67
CA PRO A 15 28.73 26.78 -1.70
C PRO A 15 28.23 26.42 -0.29
N ALA A 16 27.35 27.23 0.26
CA ALA A 16 26.64 26.93 1.50
C ALA A 16 25.69 25.77 1.22
N PHE A 17 26.00 24.59 1.72
CA PHE A 17 25.04 23.49 1.78
C PHE A 17 23.95 23.88 2.78
N VAL A 18 22.80 24.27 2.26
CA VAL A 18 21.57 24.42 3.05
C VAL A 18 21.09 23.02 3.39
N LEU A 19 21.41 22.54 4.57
CA LEU A 19 20.77 21.34 5.14
C LEU A 19 19.29 21.70 5.34
N THR A 20 18.42 21.18 4.48
CA THR A 20 16.98 21.27 4.67
C THR A 20 16.63 20.46 5.91
N GLN A 21 16.21 21.14 6.99
CA GLN A 21 15.73 20.47 8.18
C GLN A 21 14.48 19.66 7.83
N ALA A 22 14.41 18.42 8.34
CA ALA A 22 13.20 17.63 8.28
C ALA A 22 12.03 18.40 8.91
N PRO A 23 10.81 18.32 8.36
CA PRO A 23 9.64 19.01 8.90
C PRO A 23 9.45 18.70 10.38
N GLN A 24 9.17 19.73 11.19
CA GLN A 24 8.86 19.53 12.61
C GLN A 24 7.56 18.73 12.77
N ASP A 25 7.51 17.84 13.76
CA ASP A 25 6.35 17.02 14.05
C ASP A 25 5.15 17.91 14.43
N VAL A 26 4.11 17.91 13.61
CA VAL A 26 2.91 18.74 13.80
C VAL A 26 2.06 18.11 14.90
N SER A 27 1.73 18.90 15.93
CA SER A 27 0.85 18.44 17.00
C SER A 27 -0.58 18.18 16.47
N VAL A 28 -1.09 16.98 16.71
CA VAL A 28 -2.47 16.60 16.38
C VAL A 28 -3.43 17.22 17.40
N SER A 29 -4.49 17.90 16.92
CA SER A 29 -5.49 18.55 17.78
C SER A 29 -6.29 17.53 18.62
N ALA A 30 -6.79 17.95 19.78
CA ALA A 30 -7.62 17.10 20.64
C ALA A 30 -8.89 16.60 19.91
N ARG A 31 -9.49 17.44 19.04
CA ARG A 31 -10.64 17.06 18.22
C ARG A 31 -10.28 15.95 17.23
N ALA A 32 -9.14 16.07 16.55
CA ALA A 32 -8.69 15.05 15.63
C ALA A 32 -8.38 13.72 16.32
N LYS A 33 -7.74 13.76 17.48
CA LYS A 33 -7.49 12.56 18.30
C LYS A 33 -8.78 11.87 18.69
N ALA A 34 -9.76 12.61 19.19
CA ALA A 34 -11.06 12.07 19.59
C ALA A 34 -11.83 11.47 18.40
N LEU A 35 -11.80 12.12 17.23
CA LEU A 35 -12.40 11.59 16.00
C LEU A 35 -11.69 10.31 15.55
N HIS A 36 -10.36 10.32 15.50
CA HIS A 36 -9.54 9.19 15.06
C HIS A 36 -9.78 7.96 15.96
N GLN A 37 -9.84 8.15 17.28
CA GLN A 37 -10.07 7.06 18.24
C GLN A 37 -11.47 6.44 18.19
N ARG A 38 -12.49 7.15 17.72
CA ARG A 38 -13.84 6.57 17.56
C ARG A 38 -14.13 6.01 16.17
N ALA A 39 -13.35 6.43 15.17
CA ALA A 39 -13.42 5.87 13.83
C ALA A 39 -12.82 4.46 13.82
N ILE A 40 -13.26 3.62 12.89
CA ILE A 40 -12.55 2.38 12.56
C ILE A 40 -11.49 2.74 11.52
N VAL A 41 -10.23 2.58 11.86
CA VAL A 41 -9.10 2.90 10.99
C VAL A 41 -8.55 1.62 10.37
N ILE A 42 -8.55 1.54 9.05
CA ILE A 42 -8.08 0.36 8.31
C ILE A 42 -7.09 0.80 7.23
N ASP A 43 -5.93 0.17 7.24
CA ASP A 43 -4.96 0.24 6.16
C ASP A 43 -5.08 -1.01 5.29
N SER A 44 -5.21 -0.83 3.98
CA SER A 44 -5.49 -1.93 3.07
C SER A 44 -4.27 -2.63 2.49
N HIS A 45 -3.06 -2.17 2.82
CA HIS A 45 -1.84 -2.81 2.29
C HIS A 45 -0.59 -2.48 3.10
N ASP A 46 0.11 -3.53 3.53
CA ASP A 46 1.40 -3.44 4.22
C ASP A 46 2.22 -4.71 3.98
N ASP A 47 3.56 -4.60 3.99
CA ASP A 47 4.48 -5.71 3.66
C ASP A 47 5.20 -6.32 4.86
N THR A 48 4.74 -6.06 6.06
CA THR A 48 5.35 -6.57 7.31
C THR A 48 5.48 -8.11 7.34
N THR A 49 4.67 -8.84 6.55
CA THR A 49 4.78 -10.32 6.45
C THR A 49 6.15 -10.77 5.96
N GLN A 50 6.84 -9.99 5.14
CA GLN A 50 8.21 -10.28 4.70
C GLN A 50 9.17 -10.29 5.90
N ARG A 51 9.00 -9.37 6.84
CA ARG A 51 9.77 -9.34 8.10
C ARG A 51 9.42 -10.50 9.00
N LEU A 52 8.14 -10.81 9.17
CA LEU A 52 7.68 -11.96 9.95
C LEU A 52 8.26 -13.28 9.46
N LEU A 53 8.45 -13.43 8.15
CA LEU A 53 9.00 -14.65 7.56
C LEU A 53 10.53 -14.71 7.62
N SER A 54 11.21 -13.60 7.31
CA SER A 54 12.62 -13.60 6.95
C SER A 54 13.55 -12.94 7.98
N ASP A 55 13.05 -12.03 8.82
CA ASP A 55 13.85 -11.36 9.85
C ASP A 55 13.71 -12.06 11.21
N LYS A 56 14.71 -12.87 11.56
CA LYS A 56 14.71 -13.62 12.83
C LYS A 56 14.81 -12.73 14.08
N THR A 57 15.13 -11.45 13.92
CA THR A 57 15.24 -10.48 15.02
C THR A 57 13.97 -9.66 15.18
N PHE A 58 13.07 -9.70 14.20
CA PHE A 58 11.82 -8.96 14.22
C PHE A 58 10.82 -9.60 15.19
N ASP A 59 10.41 -8.82 16.16
CA ASP A 59 9.33 -9.15 17.11
C ASP A 59 8.26 -8.07 16.97
N ILE A 60 7.15 -8.41 16.34
CA ILE A 60 6.04 -7.47 16.08
C ILE A 60 5.45 -6.87 17.37
N ALA A 61 5.61 -7.54 18.52
CA ALA A 61 5.12 -7.04 19.79
C ALA A 61 6.00 -5.94 20.40
N LYS A 62 7.19 -5.72 19.86
CA LYS A 62 8.13 -4.72 20.36
C LYS A 62 8.25 -3.56 19.39
N ARG A 63 8.34 -2.33 19.94
CA ARG A 63 8.67 -1.16 19.13
C ARG A 63 10.02 -1.35 18.47
N GLN A 64 10.04 -1.30 17.16
CA GLN A 64 11.24 -1.47 16.34
C GLN A 64 11.93 -0.13 16.08
N ASN A 65 13.25 -0.18 15.80
CA ASN A 65 14.04 0.99 15.42
C ASN A 65 14.05 1.25 13.91
N ASN A 66 13.47 0.34 13.14
CA ASN A 66 13.36 0.40 11.68
C ASN A 66 12.02 -0.17 11.20
N GLY A 67 11.71 0.03 9.94
CA GLY A 67 10.42 -0.31 9.35
C GLY A 67 9.28 0.54 9.89
N ASN A 68 8.07 0.25 9.47
CA ASN A 68 6.95 1.14 9.63
C ASN A 68 5.86 0.61 10.57
N VAL A 69 5.80 -0.73 10.79
CA VAL A 69 4.71 -1.39 11.53
C VAL A 69 5.24 -2.29 12.66
N ASP A 70 4.65 -2.15 13.83
CA ASP A 70 4.67 -3.06 14.99
C ASP A 70 3.43 -2.79 15.85
N ILE A 71 3.08 -3.71 16.75
CA ILE A 71 1.90 -3.59 17.61
C ILE A 71 1.88 -2.26 18.39
N PRO A 72 2.96 -1.82 19.08
CA PRO A 72 2.99 -0.53 19.76
C PRO A 72 2.70 0.66 18.82
N ARG A 73 3.24 0.68 17.60
CA ARG A 73 3.01 1.77 16.64
C ARG A 73 1.60 1.73 16.04
N MET A 74 1.04 0.53 15.82
CA MET A 74 -0.35 0.38 15.40
C MET A 74 -1.32 0.93 16.47
N HIS A 75 -1.10 0.63 17.75
CA HIS A 75 -1.90 1.19 18.85
C HIS A 75 -1.74 2.71 18.97
N ASP A 76 -0.52 3.24 18.91
CA ASP A 76 -0.28 4.69 18.95
C ASP A 76 -0.95 5.42 17.78
N GLY A 77 -0.98 4.78 16.61
CA GLY A 77 -1.64 5.26 15.42
C GLY A 77 -3.15 5.05 15.38
N GLY A 78 -3.73 4.35 16.36
CA GLY A 78 -5.17 4.02 16.39
C GLY A 78 -5.59 3.15 15.22
N LEU A 79 -4.70 2.29 14.71
CA LEU A 79 -4.99 1.37 13.60
C LEU A 79 -5.76 0.16 14.11
N ASP A 80 -6.98 -0.03 13.62
CA ASP A 80 -7.90 -1.10 14.04
C ASP A 80 -7.86 -2.32 13.11
N GLY A 81 -7.46 -2.15 11.87
CA GLY A 81 -7.35 -3.21 10.89
C GLY A 81 -6.22 -2.99 9.90
N LEU A 82 -5.53 -4.06 9.56
CA LEU A 82 -4.42 -4.02 8.62
C LEU A 82 -4.48 -5.21 7.68
N PHE A 83 -4.41 -4.94 6.37
CA PHE A 83 -4.23 -5.98 5.36
C PHE A 83 -2.75 -6.26 5.18
N PHE A 84 -2.29 -7.30 5.83
CA PHE A 84 -0.95 -7.85 5.65
C PHE A 84 -0.81 -8.47 4.27
N SER A 85 0.09 -7.96 3.46
CA SER A 85 0.33 -8.41 2.10
C SER A 85 1.01 -9.78 2.08
N ILE A 86 0.50 -10.65 1.25
CA ILE A 86 1.13 -11.91 0.88
C ILE A 86 1.65 -11.74 -0.54
N TRP A 87 2.92 -11.35 -0.68
CA TRP A 87 3.52 -11.14 -1.99
C TRP A 87 4.81 -11.94 -2.18
N VAL A 88 5.09 -12.25 -3.42
CA VAL A 88 6.29 -12.96 -3.85
C VAL A 88 6.86 -12.19 -5.04
N PRO A 89 8.19 -12.02 -5.18
CA PRO A 89 8.77 -11.37 -6.35
C PRO A 89 8.21 -11.90 -7.66
N SER A 90 7.88 -11.00 -8.59
CA SER A 90 7.15 -11.34 -9.82
C SER A 90 7.89 -12.28 -10.78
N ASP A 91 9.20 -12.46 -10.59
CA ASP A 91 10.05 -13.41 -11.33
C ASP A 91 10.11 -14.80 -10.68
N VAL A 92 9.58 -14.93 -9.45
CA VAL A 92 9.42 -16.21 -8.76
C VAL A 92 8.05 -16.78 -9.09
N THR A 93 7.98 -17.83 -9.89
CA THR A 93 6.73 -18.41 -10.40
C THR A 93 6.58 -19.90 -10.04
N GLY A 94 5.48 -20.51 -10.43
CA GLY A 94 5.22 -21.94 -10.26
C GLY A 94 5.11 -22.35 -8.79
N VAL A 95 5.52 -23.58 -8.51
CA VAL A 95 5.44 -24.19 -7.17
C VAL A 95 6.25 -23.40 -6.13
N LYS A 96 7.32 -22.71 -6.54
CA LYS A 96 8.12 -21.89 -5.63
C LYS A 96 7.31 -20.69 -5.11
N ALA A 97 6.59 -20.00 -6.00
CA ALA A 97 5.70 -18.91 -5.60
C ALA A 97 4.61 -19.39 -4.63
N VAL A 98 3.97 -20.52 -4.94
CA VAL A 98 2.94 -21.13 -4.06
C VAL A 98 3.51 -21.46 -2.68
N ASN A 99 4.70 -22.06 -2.61
CA ASN A 99 5.31 -22.43 -1.33
C ASN A 99 5.69 -21.20 -0.51
N THR A 100 6.23 -20.17 -1.14
CA THR A 100 6.57 -18.90 -0.45
C THR A 100 5.31 -18.20 0.06
N ALA A 101 4.24 -18.12 -0.75
CA ALA A 101 2.97 -17.54 -0.32
C ALA A 101 2.38 -18.29 0.88
N ASN A 102 2.40 -19.62 0.87
CA ASN A 102 1.97 -20.43 2.02
C ASN A 102 2.83 -20.17 3.28
N ALA A 103 4.14 -19.97 3.13
CA ALA A 103 5.02 -19.65 4.25
C ALA A 103 4.72 -18.25 4.85
N LEU A 104 4.42 -17.25 4.00
CA LEU A 104 4.02 -15.91 4.44
C LEU A 104 2.68 -15.97 5.20
N ILE A 105 1.68 -16.66 4.67
CA ILE A 105 0.39 -16.87 5.35
C ILE A 105 0.61 -17.54 6.72
N ALA A 106 1.42 -18.58 6.76
CA ALA A 106 1.72 -19.30 8.01
C ALA A 106 2.46 -18.41 9.02
N SER A 107 3.36 -17.52 8.56
CA SER A 107 4.09 -16.59 9.43
C SER A 107 3.15 -15.59 10.11
N LEU A 108 2.16 -15.06 9.39
CA LEU A 108 1.14 -14.17 9.96
C LEU A 108 0.25 -14.91 10.96
N HIS A 109 -0.27 -16.09 10.61
CA HIS A 109 -1.06 -16.88 11.55
C HIS A 109 -0.29 -17.19 12.84
N LYS A 110 1.02 -17.50 12.73
CA LYS A 110 1.88 -17.72 13.87
C LYS A 110 2.03 -16.46 14.73
N ALA A 111 2.24 -15.28 14.11
CA ALA A 111 2.34 -14.01 14.82
C ALA A 111 1.05 -13.67 15.57
N VAL A 112 -0.11 -13.81 14.92
CA VAL A 112 -1.42 -13.59 15.57
C VAL A 112 -1.67 -14.57 16.73
N ALA A 113 -1.33 -15.84 16.54
CA ALA A 113 -1.46 -16.86 17.61
C ALA A 113 -0.53 -16.58 18.81
N ALA A 114 0.63 -15.95 18.58
CA ALA A 114 1.56 -15.56 19.64
C ALA A 114 1.09 -14.30 20.42
N HIS A 115 0.25 -13.44 19.81
CA HIS A 115 -0.22 -12.17 20.39
C HIS A 115 -1.76 -12.08 20.38
N PRO A 116 -2.49 -13.03 20.99
CA PRO A 116 -3.96 -13.11 20.91
C PRO A 116 -4.68 -12.00 21.68
N ASN A 117 -3.97 -11.25 22.51
CA ASN A 117 -4.54 -10.10 23.22
C ASN A 117 -4.56 -8.84 22.35
N ASP A 118 -3.66 -8.74 21.37
CA ASP A 118 -3.49 -7.56 20.52
C ASP A 118 -4.01 -7.78 19.10
N LEU A 119 -3.93 -9.01 18.58
CA LEU A 119 -4.22 -9.35 17.20
C LEU A 119 -5.35 -10.39 17.09
N MET A 120 -6.16 -10.27 16.03
CA MET A 120 -7.17 -11.27 15.68
C MET A 120 -7.23 -11.43 14.16
N ILE A 121 -7.14 -12.67 13.65
CA ILE A 121 -7.41 -12.92 12.22
C ILE A 121 -8.84 -12.50 11.91
N ALA A 122 -9.00 -11.67 10.89
CA ALA A 122 -10.29 -11.23 10.37
C ALA A 122 -10.46 -11.67 8.91
N THR A 123 -11.62 -12.21 8.59
CA THR A 123 -11.96 -12.69 7.25
C THR A 123 -13.26 -12.11 6.72
N THR A 124 -13.97 -11.37 7.56
CA THR A 124 -15.22 -10.69 7.22
C THR A 124 -15.22 -9.29 7.83
N ALA A 125 -16.08 -8.40 7.30
CA ALA A 125 -16.30 -7.10 7.91
C ALA A 125 -16.84 -7.22 9.37
N ALA A 126 -17.60 -8.27 9.67
CA ALA A 126 -18.04 -8.56 11.01
C ALA A 126 -16.90 -8.93 11.96
N ASP A 127 -15.90 -9.68 11.48
CA ASP A 127 -14.69 -10.00 12.26
C ASP A 127 -13.90 -8.73 12.60
N VAL A 128 -13.78 -7.78 11.65
CA VAL A 128 -13.13 -6.49 11.90
C VAL A 128 -13.84 -5.74 13.02
N ARG A 129 -15.18 -5.60 12.94
CA ARG A 129 -15.97 -4.93 13.99
C ARG A 129 -15.85 -5.66 15.33
N LYS A 130 -15.74 -6.98 15.32
CA LYS A 130 -15.51 -7.78 16.53
C LYS A 130 -14.13 -7.50 17.11
N ALA A 131 -13.08 -7.45 16.29
CA ALA A 131 -11.74 -7.11 16.76
C ALA A 131 -11.71 -5.74 17.45
N VAL A 132 -12.34 -4.72 16.83
CA VAL A 132 -12.47 -3.38 17.42
C VAL A 132 -13.21 -3.42 18.76
N ALA A 133 -14.33 -4.14 18.84
CA ALA A 133 -15.09 -4.28 20.08
C ALA A 133 -14.30 -5.00 21.19
N ASP A 134 -13.41 -5.91 20.81
CA ASP A 134 -12.51 -6.63 21.72
C ASP A 134 -11.19 -5.87 21.99
N HIS A 135 -11.06 -4.62 21.50
CA HIS A 135 -9.83 -3.81 21.57
C HIS A 135 -8.58 -4.47 20.96
N LYS A 136 -8.78 -5.19 19.86
CA LYS A 136 -7.73 -5.87 19.09
C LYS A 136 -7.63 -5.28 17.69
N ILE A 137 -6.47 -5.46 17.08
CA ILE A 137 -6.23 -5.11 15.69
C ILE A 137 -6.65 -6.31 14.82
N ALA A 138 -7.51 -6.05 13.84
CA ALA A 138 -7.91 -7.04 12.86
C ALA A 138 -6.76 -7.29 11.87
N ALA A 139 -6.17 -8.47 11.90
CA ALA A 139 -5.19 -8.91 10.93
C ALA A 139 -5.92 -9.56 9.74
N LEU A 140 -5.96 -8.86 8.62
CA LEU A 140 -6.51 -9.32 7.35
C LEU A 140 -5.36 -9.74 6.41
N MET A 141 -5.66 -10.49 5.37
CA MET A 141 -4.67 -10.89 4.37
C MET A 141 -5.08 -10.46 2.98
N GLY A 142 -4.18 -9.75 2.29
CA GLY A 142 -4.26 -9.46 0.88
C GLY A 142 -3.18 -10.19 0.10
N MET A 143 -3.53 -10.83 -1.01
CA MET A 143 -2.54 -11.49 -1.86
C MET A 143 -2.16 -10.57 -3.02
N GLU A 144 -0.89 -10.19 -3.09
CA GLU A 144 -0.39 -9.28 -4.10
C GLU A 144 0.39 -10.02 -5.20
N GLY A 145 -0.29 -10.21 -6.31
CA GLY A 145 0.25 -10.86 -7.50
C GLY A 145 -0.41 -12.18 -7.85
N GLY A 146 -1.17 -12.17 -8.93
CA GLY A 146 -1.92 -13.34 -9.40
C GLY A 146 -1.06 -14.52 -9.87
N HIS A 147 0.24 -14.33 -10.10
CA HIS A 147 1.17 -15.43 -10.41
C HIS A 147 1.25 -16.48 -9.31
N MET A 148 0.94 -16.11 -8.06
CA MET A 148 0.95 -17.05 -6.94
C MET A 148 -0.19 -18.09 -6.96
N ILE A 149 -1.25 -17.88 -7.77
CA ILE A 149 -2.25 -18.93 -7.94
C ILE A 149 -1.78 -20.06 -8.88
N ASN A 150 -0.64 -19.87 -9.57
CA ASN A 150 -0.05 -20.85 -10.51
C ASN A 150 -1.09 -21.36 -11.52
N ASP A 151 -1.84 -20.42 -12.14
CA ASP A 151 -2.90 -20.64 -13.12
C ASP A 151 -3.97 -21.66 -12.69
N SER A 152 -4.27 -21.71 -11.39
CA SER A 152 -5.12 -22.72 -10.78
C SER A 152 -6.22 -22.11 -9.92
N LEU A 153 -7.48 -22.18 -10.38
CA LEU A 153 -8.64 -21.81 -9.55
C LEU A 153 -8.74 -22.66 -8.26
N PRO A 154 -8.44 -23.97 -8.26
CA PRO A 154 -8.32 -24.75 -7.02
C PRO A 154 -7.29 -24.16 -6.03
N GLN A 155 -6.16 -23.62 -6.51
CA GLN A 155 -5.18 -22.96 -5.64
C GLN A 155 -5.73 -21.63 -5.06
N LEU A 156 -6.44 -20.84 -5.87
CA LEU A 156 -7.14 -19.65 -5.40
C LEU A 156 -8.15 -19.98 -4.28
N ARG A 157 -8.94 -21.06 -4.43
CA ARG A 157 -9.86 -21.53 -3.38
C ARG A 157 -9.13 -21.90 -2.08
N LYS A 158 -7.94 -22.50 -2.17
CA LYS A 158 -7.13 -22.80 -0.98
C LYS A 158 -6.70 -21.52 -0.26
N TYR A 159 -6.27 -20.47 -0.99
CA TYR A 159 -5.92 -19.19 -0.38
C TYR A 159 -7.13 -18.52 0.28
N ALA A 160 -8.30 -18.56 -0.36
CA ALA A 160 -9.56 -18.11 0.25
C ALA A 160 -9.85 -18.83 1.57
N ALA A 161 -9.67 -20.16 1.60
CA ALA A 161 -9.85 -20.98 2.80
C ALA A 161 -8.83 -20.69 3.90
N LEU A 162 -7.61 -20.26 3.53
CA LEU A 162 -6.56 -19.83 4.46
C LEU A 162 -6.78 -18.41 5.01
N GLY A 163 -7.79 -17.68 4.53
CA GLY A 163 -8.16 -16.37 5.05
C GLY A 163 -7.77 -15.17 4.18
N VAL A 164 -7.22 -15.37 2.97
CA VAL A 164 -6.95 -14.25 2.03
C VAL A 164 -8.27 -13.64 1.58
N ARG A 165 -8.35 -12.30 1.56
CA ARG A 165 -9.60 -11.57 1.29
C ARG A 165 -9.55 -10.63 0.09
N TYR A 166 -8.40 -10.40 -0.50
CA TYR A 166 -8.29 -9.85 -1.86
C TYR A 166 -7.19 -10.54 -2.65
N LEU A 167 -7.27 -10.42 -3.97
CA LEU A 167 -6.20 -10.77 -4.89
C LEU A 167 -5.92 -9.58 -5.81
N THR A 168 -4.70 -9.05 -5.74
CA THR A 168 -4.14 -8.13 -6.75
C THR A 168 -3.78 -8.94 -7.98
N LEU A 169 -4.42 -8.64 -9.12
CA LEU A 169 -4.38 -9.53 -10.29
C LEU A 169 -2.99 -9.66 -10.92
N THR A 170 -2.16 -8.61 -10.80
CA THR A 170 -0.74 -8.61 -11.22
C THR A 170 0.12 -7.98 -10.13
N HIS A 171 1.45 -8.08 -10.27
CA HIS A 171 2.41 -7.26 -9.55
C HIS A 171 3.21 -6.44 -10.58
N PHE A 172 4.53 -6.27 -10.45
CA PHE A 172 5.34 -5.47 -11.39
C PHE A 172 5.45 -6.05 -12.81
N ARG A 173 5.14 -7.33 -13.01
CA ARG A 173 5.18 -8.00 -14.32
C ARG A 173 3.81 -8.55 -14.69
N ASN A 174 3.59 -8.70 -16.00
CA ASN A 174 2.49 -9.52 -16.50
C ASN A 174 2.61 -10.95 -15.93
N ASN A 175 1.48 -11.57 -15.72
CA ASN A 175 1.41 -13.02 -15.56
C ASN A 175 0.77 -13.66 -16.80
N ASP A 176 0.50 -14.97 -16.78
CA ASP A 176 -0.01 -15.69 -17.96
C ASP A 176 -1.44 -15.31 -18.35
N TRP A 177 -2.13 -14.45 -17.58
CA TRP A 177 -3.54 -14.14 -17.79
C TRP A 177 -3.97 -12.67 -17.59
N ALA A 178 -3.06 -11.78 -17.18
CA ALA A 178 -3.34 -10.36 -16.97
C ALA A 178 -2.12 -9.49 -17.23
N ASP A 179 -2.34 -8.31 -17.80
CA ASP A 179 -1.30 -7.30 -18.01
C ASP A 179 -1.14 -6.38 -16.80
N SER A 180 0.14 -6.15 -16.42
CA SER A 180 0.58 -5.20 -15.39
C SER A 180 0.76 -3.80 -15.96
N SER A 181 0.60 -2.78 -15.10
CA SER A 181 0.81 -1.36 -15.45
C SER A 181 2.28 -1.00 -15.73
N THR A 182 3.23 -1.81 -15.24
CA THR A 182 4.67 -1.55 -15.32
C THR A 182 5.39 -2.47 -16.30
N ASP A 183 4.67 -3.31 -17.02
CA ASP A 183 5.22 -4.19 -18.04
C ASP A 183 4.62 -3.89 -19.43
N LYS A 184 5.23 -4.42 -20.48
CA LYS A 184 4.72 -4.26 -21.85
C LYS A 184 3.47 -5.12 -22.02
N PRO A 185 2.38 -4.56 -22.59
CA PRO A 185 1.16 -5.34 -22.81
C PRO A 185 1.42 -6.64 -23.59
N ALA A 186 0.98 -7.77 -23.06
CA ALA A 186 1.11 -9.08 -23.66
C ALA A 186 -0.24 -9.69 -24.07
N HIS A 187 -1.31 -9.37 -23.33
CA HIS A 187 -2.64 -9.98 -23.49
C HIS A 187 -3.70 -8.97 -23.94
N ASN A 188 -3.36 -7.67 -23.98
CA ASN A 188 -4.31 -6.58 -24.15
C ASN A 188 -5.45 -6.64 -23.11
N GLY A 189 -5.06 -6.77 -21.84
CA GLY A 189 -5.96 -6.87 -20.69
C GLY A 189 -6.02 -8.28 -20.07
N LEU A 190 -7.24 -8.78 -19.83
CA LEU A 190 -7.48 -10.12 -19.28
C LEU A 190 -7.62 -11.18 -20.37
N THR A 191 -6.91 -12.29 -20.22
CA THR A 191 -7.19 -13.53 -21.01
C THR A 191 -8.52 -14.16 -20.59
N PRO A 192 -9.02 -15.20 -21.32
CA PRO A 192 -10.18 -15.96 -20.85
C PRO A 192 -10.04 -16.52 -19.43
N PHE A 193 -8.86 -17.03 -19.06
CA PHE A 193 -8.59 -17.52 -17.71
C PHE A 193 -8.60 -16.38 -16.68
N GLY A 194 -8.03 -15.22 -16.99
CA GLY A 194 -8.10 -14.04 -16.12
C GLY A 194 -9.55 -13.59 -15.84
N LYS A 195 -10.44 -13.72 -16.84
CA LYS A 195 -11.88 -13.47 -16.64
C LYS A 195 -12.52 -14.50 -15.71
N ASP A 196 -12.09 -15.76 -15.76
CA ASP A 196 -12.57 -16.79 -14.84
C ASP A 196 -12.07 -16.57 -13.42
N VAL A 197 -10.83 -16.06 -13.25
CA VAL A 197 -10.30 -15.65 -11.93
C VAL A 197 -11.18 -14.56 -11.32
N VAL A 198 -11.55 -13.51 -12.07
CA VAL A 198 -12.42 -12.44 -11.57
C VAL A 198 -13.80 -12.98 -11.15
N ARG A 199 -14.40 -13.89 -11.93
CA ARG A 199 -15.67 -14.54 -11.58
C ARG A 199 -15.55 -15.38 -10.32
N GLU A 200 -14.45 -16.11 -10.19
CA GLU A 200 -14.18 -16.96 -9.02
C GLU A 200 -14.00 -16.12 -7.75
N LEU A 201 -13.27 -14.99 -7.81
CA LEU A 201 -13.13 -14.05 -6.70
C LEU A 201 -14.49 -13.55 -6.20
N ASN A 202 -15.40 -13.18 -7.12
CA ASN A 202 -16.77 -12.78 -6.74
C ASN A 202 -17.53 -13.92 -6.06
N THR A 203 -17.35 -15.16 -6.51
CA THR A 203 -17.99 -16.37 -5.92
C THR A 203 -17.44 -16.69 -4.54
N LEU A 204 -16.13 -16.49 -4.34
CA LEU A 204 -15.45 -16.75 -3.07
C LEU A 204 -15.68 -15.67 -2.01
N GLY A 205 -16.19 -14.50 -2.39
CA GLY A 205 -16.29 -13.34 -1.49
C GLY A 205 -14.93 -12.71 -1.21
N MET A 206 -14.03 -12.79 -2.18
CA MET A 206 -12.76 -12.09 -2.18
C MET A 206 -12.85 -10.83 -3.02
N MET A 207 -12.30 -9.73 -2.56
CA MET A 207 -12.22 -8.49 -3.33
C MET A 207 -11.28 -8.65 -4.52
N VAL A 208 -11.69 -8.15 -5.68
CA VAL A 208 -10.80 -8.00 -6.83
C VAL A 208 -10.01 -6.73 -6.61
N ASP A 209 -8.69 -6.85 -6.49
CA ASP A 209 -7.80 -5.71 -6.35
C ASP A 209 -7.16 -5.37 -7.70
N ILE A 210 -7.34 -4.09 -8.09
CA ILE A 210 -6.87 -3.56 -9.37
C ILE A 210 -5.60 -2.71 -9.23
N SER A 211 -4.97 -2.66 -8.06
CA SER A 211 -3.63 -2.11 -7.96
C SER A 211 -2.69 -2.89 -8.88
N HIS A 212 -1.65 -2.26 -9.39
CA HIS A 212 -0.67 -2.85 -10.33
C HIS A 212 -1.18 -3.20 -11.74
N VAL A 213 -2.46 -3.27 -12.01
CA VAL A 213 -2.95 -3.70 -13.33
C VAL A 213 -2.81 -2.62 -14.40
N ALA A 214 -2.61 -3.02 -15.65
CA ALA A 214 -2.67 -2.11 -16.79
C ALA A 214 -4.06 -1.48 -16.91
N ASP A 215 -4.12 -0.26 -17.48
CA ASP A 215 -5.40 0.46 -17.67
C ASP A 215 -6.45 -0.40 -18.40
N LYS A 216 -6.02 -1.18 -19.40
CA LYS A 216 -6.93 -2.10 -20.12
C LYS A 216 -7.45 -3.23 -19.23
N THR A 217 -6.58 -3.82 -18.41
CA THR A 217 -6.97 -4.84 -17.43
C THR A 217 -7.99 -4.29 -16.43
N PHE A 218 -7.80 -3.05 -15.95
CA PHE A 218 -8.76 -2.38 -15.08
C PHE A 218 -10.16 -2.30 -15.72
N TYR A 219 -10.26 -1.82 -16.96
CA TYR A 219 -11.57 -1.72 -17.63
C TYR A 219 -12.18 -3.08 -17.95
N ASP A 220 -11.37 -4.11 -18.25
CA ASP A 220 -11.87 -5.48 -18.43
C ASP A 220 -12.46 -6.05 -17.14
N VAL A 221 -11.84 -5.77 -16.00
CA VAL A 221 -12.36 -6.15 -14.68
C VAL A 221 -13.70 -5.48 -14.42
N LEU A 222 -13.80 -4.15 -14.62
CA LEU A 222 -15.05 -3.42 -14.38
C LEU A 222 -16.21 -3.86 -15.27
N ALA A 223 -15.91 -4.27 -16.50
CA ALA A 223 -16.93 -4.81 -17.41
C ALA A 223 -17.46 -6.19 -16.99
N LEU A 224 -16.75 -6.90 -16.11
CA LEU A 224 -17.02 -8.28 -15.78
C LEU A 224 -17.48 -8.51 -14.34
N THR A 225 -16.89 -7.76 -13.39
CA THR A 225 -17.15 -7.97 -11.96
C THR A 225 -18.59 -7.67 -11.58
N LYS A 226 -19.14 -8.46 -10.64
CA LYS A 226 -20.45 -8.25 -10.05
C LYS A 226 -20.38 -7.54 -8.69
N ALA A 227 -19.18 -7.43 -8.14
CA ALA A 227 -18.92 -6.80 -6.86
C ALA A 227 -18.07 -5.53 -7.03
N PRO A 228 -18.11 -4.58 -6.10
CA PRO A 228 -17.17 -3.48 -6.08
C PRO A 228 -15.72 -3.98 -6.01
N VAL A 229 -14.83 -3.26 -6.71
CA VAL A 229 -13.39 -3.54 -6.68
C VAL A 229 -12.68 -2.62 -5.70
N ILE A 230 -11.44 -2.96 -5.34
CA ILE A 230 -10.53 -2.06 -4.63
C ILE A 230 -9.30 -1.79 -5.49
N ALA A 231 -8.69 -0.61 -5.31
CA ALA A 231 -7.29 -0.40 -5.59
C ALA A 231 -6.59 -0.31 -4.23
N SER A 232 -6.02 -1.42 -3.77
CA SER A 232 -5.53 -1.57 -2.39
C SER A 232 -4.45 -0.57 -2.00
N HIS A 233 -3.65 -0.10 -2.97
CA HIS A 233 -2.57 0.88 -2.78
C HIS A 233 -2.23 1.55 -4.11
N SER A 234 -3.01 2.56 -4.49
CA SER A 234 -2.81 3.37 -5.70
C SER A 234 -3.09 4.85 -5.40
N SER A 235 -2.48 5.75 -6.19
CA SER A 235 -2.65 7.20 -6.00
C SER A 235 -3.21 7.85 -7.27
N CYS A 236 -3.09 9.19 -7.42
CA CYS A 236 -3.69 9.95 -8.50
C CYS A 236 -2.68 10.29 -9.60
N ARG A 237 -2.90 9.83 -10.82
CA ARG A 237 -2.01 10.06 -11.96
C ARG A 237 -1.96 11.53 -12.38
N ALA A 238 -2.99 12.30 -12.09
CA ALA A 238 -3.02 13.74 -12.33
C ALA A 238 -2.02 14.54 -11.46
N ILE A 239 -1.59 13.99 -10.31
CA ILE A 239 -0.61 14.63 -9.41
C ILE A 239 0.80 14.10 -9.68
N ALA A 240 0.94 12.77 -9.82
CA ALA A 240 2.20 12.12 -10.17
C ALA A 240 1.95 11.10 -11.30
N ASN A 241 2.49 11.38 -12.48
CA ASN A 241 2.22 10.62 -13.70
C ASN A 241 2.96 9.28 -13.72
N HIS A 242 2.69 8.46 -12.73
CA HIS A 242 3.22 7.12 -12.60
C HIS A 242 2.19 6.08 -13.08
N PRO A 243 2.56 5.02 -13.81
CA PRO A 243 1.62 4.01 -14.32
C PRO A 243 0.88 3.25 -13.19
N ARG A 244 1.44 3.21 -11.97
CA ARG A 244 0.78 2.65 -10.78
C ARG A 244 -0.37 3.51 -10.26
N ASN A 245 -0.46 4.77 -10.66
CA ASN A 245 -1.50 5.71 -10.25
C ASN A 245 -2.70 5.66 -11.21
N MET A 246 -3.88 5.95 -10.69
CA MET A 246 -5.13 5.95 -11.44
C MET A 246 -5.36 7.30 -12.13
N THR A 247 -5.84 7.26 -13.37
CA THR A 247 -6.34 8.46 -14.07
C THR A 247 -7.67 8.91 -13.46
N ASP A 248 -8.05 10.18 -13.70
CA ASP A 248 -9.35 10.70 -13.26
C ASP A 248 -10.53 9.90 -13.83
N ASP A 249 -10.41 9.41 -15.07
CA ASP A 249 -11.45 8.57 -15.69
C ASP A 249 -11.53 7.19 -15.02
N MET A 250 -10.40 6.62 -14.60
CA MET A 250 -10.39 5.38 -13.81
C MET A 250 -11.00 5.61 -12.42
N LEU A 251 -10.71 6.73 -11.75
CA LEU A 251 -11.33 7.09 -10.46
C LEU A 251 -12.85 7.23 -10.59
N ARG A 252 -13.36 7.90 -11.64
CA ARG A 252 -14.80 8.00 -11.91
C ARG A 252 -15.44 6.63 -12.21
N ALA A 253 -14.74 5.78 -12.97
CA ALA A 253 -15.22 4.45 -13.31
C ALA A 253 -15.25 3.53 -12.07
N LEU A 254 -14.24 3.60 -11.21
CA LEU A 254 -14.18 2.90 -9.93
C LEU A 254 -15.33 3.35 -9.02
N ALA A 255 -15.58 4.64 -8.90
CA ALA A 255 -16.71 5.18 -8.12
C ALA A 255 -18.06 4.68 -8.65
N LYS A 256 -18.25 4.67 -9.97
CA LYS A 256 -19.47 4.12 -10.60
C LYS A 256 -19.67 2.62 -10.31
N ASN A 257 -18.57 1.87 -10.16
CA ASN A 257 -18.62 0.45 -9.75
C ASN A 257 -18.94 0.28 -8.25
N GLY A 258 -18.86 1.34 -7.44
CA GLY A 258 -19.01 1.31 -5.99
C GLY A 258 -17.70 0.97 -5.26
N GLY A 259 -16.58 0.90 -5.97
CA GLY A 259 -15.26 0.57 -5.47
C GLY A 259 -14.60 1.67 -4.63
N VAL A 260 -13.37 1.43 -4.20
CA VAL A 260 -12.57 2.34 -3.36
C VAL A 260 -11.13 2.34 -3.84
N VAL A 261 -10.56 3.55 -4.03
CA VAL A 261 -9.11 3.75 -4.16
C VAL A 261 -8.51 4.01 -2.78
N MET A 262 -7.52 3.22 -2.41
CA MET A 262 -6.77 3.36 -1.17
C MET A 262 -5.45 4.04 -1.49
N ILE A 263 -5.24 5.24 -0.93
CA ILE A 263 -4.10 6.09 -1.29
C ILE A 263 -2.79 5.49 -0.80
N ASN A 264 -1.88 5.22 -1.73
CA ASN A 264 -0.52 4.74 -1.48
C ASN A 264 0.37 5.88 -0.99
N TYR A 265 1.32 5.59 -0.08
CA TYR A 265 2.21 6.59 0.50
C TYR A 265 3.62 6.60 -0.10
N HIS A 266 3.93 5.69 -1.03
CA HIS A 266 5.24 5.67 -1.68
C HIS A 266 5.58 7.01 -2.34
N VAL A 267 6.74 7.58 -1.98
CA VAL A 267 7.18 8.91 -2.43
C VAL A 267 7.16 9.10 -3.94
N ALA A 268 7.47 8.04 -4.72
CA ALA A 268 7.45 8.11 -6.19
C ALA A 268 6.04 8.13 -6.78
N PHE A 269 5.02 7.70 -6.02
CA PHE A 269 3.61 7.77 -6.45
C PHE A 269 2.93 9.05 -5.95
N LEU A 270 3.55 9.74 -4.97
CA LEU A 270 3.03 10.98 -4.40
C LEU A 270 3.61 12.23 -5.05
N SER A 271 4.83 12.17 -5.60
CA SER A 271 5.53 13.36 -6.12
C SER A 271 6.07 13.13 -7.52
N GLU A 272 5.56 13.91 -8.48
CA GLU A 272 6.08 13.91 -9.86
C GLU A 272 7.55 14.33 -9.93
N GLU A 273 7.94 15.30 -9.12
CA GLU A 273 9.34 15.77 -9.06
C GLU A 273 10.27 14.67 -8.57
N PHE A 274 9.88 13.93 -7.51
CA PHE A 274 10.64 12.81 -6.99
C PHE A 274 10.73 11.69 -8.04
N ARG A 275 9.59 11.31 -8.66
CA ARG A 275 9.54 10.31 -9.71
C ARG A 275 10.52 10.60 -10.85
N ILE A 276 10.47 11.82 -11.39
CA ILE A 276 11.37 12.24 -12.49
C ILE A 276 12.84 12.22 -12.05
N ALA A 277 13.13 12.68 -10.83
CA ALA A 277 14.50 12.69 -10.31
C ALA A 277 15.05 11.28 -10.07
N SER A 278 14.23 10.38 -9.52
CA SER A 278 14.62 8.97 -9.29
C SER A 278 14.83 8.20 -10.59
N GLU A 279 13.96 8.38 -11.58
CA GLU A 279 14.11 7.77 -12.90
C GLU A 279 15.37 8.24 -13.64
N LYS A 280 15.76 9.51 -13.52
CA LYS A 280 17.02 10.02 -14.07
C LYS A 280 18.26 9.39 -13.42
N LYS A 281 18.13 8.95 -12.17
CA LYS A 281 19.21 8.26 -11.43
C LYS A 281 19.24 6.75 -11.72
N SER A 282 18.27 6.19 -12.44
CA SER A 282 18.10 4.72 -12.61
C SER A 282 19.34 4.01 -13.16
N GLY A 283 20.22 4.67 -13.95
CA GLY A 283 21.51 4.10 -14.35
C GLY A 283 22.50 3.87 -13.20
N THR A 284 22.33 4.57 -12.07
CA THR A 284 23.08 4.36 -10.82
C THR A 284 22.32 3.50 -9.81
N VAL A 285 20.98 3.42 -9.97
CA VAL A 285 20.09 2.59 -9.14
C VAL A 285 20.37 1.12 -9.31
N ASP A 286 20.62 0.64 -10.54
CA ASP A 286 20.93 -0.78 -10.79
C ASP A 286 22.21 -1.24 -10.04
N VAL A 287 23.22 -0.38 -9.93
CA VAL A 287 24.42 -0.66 -9.16
C VAL A 287 24.14 -0.65 -7.66
N ALA A 288 23.36 0.30 -7.18
CA ALA A 288 22.96 0.39 -5.78
C ALA A 288 22.03 -0.77 -5.38
N MET A 289 21.07 -1.14 -6.25
CA MET A 289 20.17 -2.29 -6.05
C MET A 289 20.95 -3.62 -6.06
N ALA A 290 21.89 -3.79 -6.95
CA ALA A 290 22.75 -4.98 -6.98
C ALA A 290 23.62 -5.08 -5.70
N ALA A 291 24.15 -3.97 -5.21
CA ALA A 291 24.88 -3.92 -3.95
C ALA A 291 23.97 -4.21 -2.73
N MET A 292 22.74 -3.70 -2.74
CA MET A 292 21.70 -3.98 -1.74
C MET A 292 21.28 -5.44 -1.72
N SER A 293 20.95 -5.99 -2.87
CA SER A 293 20.60 -7.41 -3.00
C SER A 293 21.73 -8.31 -2.50
N LYS A 294 22.96 -7.97 -2.81
CA LYS A 294 24.13 -8.68 -2.26
C LYS A 294 24.28 -8.51 -0.75
N LYS A 295 24.09 -7.30 -0.22
CA LYS A 295 24.13 -7.00 1.23
C LYS A 295 23.05 -7.75 1.97
N CYS A 296 21.85 -7.82 1.40
CA CYS A 296 20.68 -8.45 1.98
C CYS A 296 20.56 -9.96 1.71
N GLY A 297 21.44 -10.53 0.88
CA GLY A 297 21.43 -11.97 0.58
C GLY A 297 20.13 -12.48 -0.02
N GLY A 298 19.40 -11.63 -0.75
CA GLY A 298 18.09 -11.94 -1.33
C GLY A 298 16.92 -11.88 -0.32
N ASN A 299 17.12 -11.22 0.82
CA ASN A 299 16.06 -10.98 1.80
C ASN A 299 15.27 -9.72 1.41
N GLU A 300 14.01 -9.86 1.01
CA GLU A 300 13.16 -8.77 0.52
C GLU A 300 12.93 -7.70 1.60
N ALA A 301 12.62 -8.08 2.82
CA ALA A 301 12.44 -7.13 3.92
C ALA A 301 13.70 -6.26 4.15
N CYS A 302 14.89 -6.87 4.12
CA CYS A 302 16.14 -6.14 4.24
C CYS A 302 16.33 -5.19 3.04
N THR A 303 16.00 -5.63 1.82
CA THR A 303 16.14 -4.83 0.59
C THR A 303 15.26 -3.60 0.65
N THR A 304 14.00 -3.73 1.07
CA THR A 304 13.06 -2.61 1.22
C THR A 304 13.52 -1.60 2.27
N LEU A 305 13.87 -2.07 3.48
CA LEU A 305 14.34 -1.21 4.57
C LEU A 305 15.60 -0.41 4.18
N GLU A 306 16.52 -1.05 3.47
CA GLU A 306 17.76 -0.40 3.01
C GLU A 306 17.47 0.59 1.88
N SER A 307 16.53 0.30 0.98
CA SER A 307 16.06 1.22 -0.06
C SER A 307 15.47 2.49 0.54
N GLU A 308 14.54 2.34 1.49
CA GLU A 308 13.93 3.46 2.20
C GLU A 308 15.00 4.32 2.90
N ARG A 309 15.94 3.71 3.59
CA ARG A 309 17.05 4.40 4.25
C ARG A 309 17.88 5.24 3.28
N LEU A 310 18.21 4.67 2.11
CA LEU A 310 19.02 5.37 1.08
C LEU A 310 18.23 6.51 0.43
N ASP A 311 16.96 6.33 0.15
CA ASP A 311 16.12 7.39 -0.40
C ASP A 311 15.97 8.56 0.60
N HIS A 312 15.73 8.25 1.88
CA HIS A 312 15.69 9.27 2.94
C HIS A 312 17.04 10.00 3.06
N GLU A 313 18.16 9.30 2.95
CA GLU A 313 19.48 9.92 2.96
C GLU A 313 19.68 10.83 1.75
N ALA A 314 19.29 10.39 0.55
CA ALA A 314 19.38 11.16 -0.68
C ALA A 314 18.48 12.42 -0.62
N MET A 315 17.27 12.31 -0.08
CA MET A 315 16.37 13.46 0.15
C MET A 315 16.98 14.46 1.14
N ARG A 316 17.55 14.00 2.27
CA ARG A 316 18.22 14.88 3.26
C ARG A 316 19.45 15.59 2.69
N LYS A 317 20.16 14.97 1.77
CA LYS A 317 21.32 15.56 1.05
C LYS A 317 20.92 16.50 -0.09
N GLY A 318 19.63 16.59 -0.43
CA GLY A 318 19.15 17.36 -1.58
C GLY A 318 19.49 16.72 -2.93
N GLU A 319 19.84 15.44 -2.95
CA GLU A 319 20.09 14.67 -4.17
C GLU A 319 18.79 14.18 -4.83
N LEU A 320 17.74 14.00 -4.03
CA LEU A 320 16.36 13.79 -4.43
C LEU A 320 15.46 14.85 -3.82
N PRO A 321 14.34 15.23 -4.48
CA PRO A 321 13.36 16.16 -3.92
C PRO A 321 12.80 15.65 -2.58
N MET A 322 12.65 16.54 -1.61
CA MET A 322 12.01 16.22 -0.33
C MET A 322 10.52 15.97 -0.55
N VAL A 323 10.01 14.84 -0.09
CA VAL A 323 8.59 14.50 -0.11
C VAL A 323 8.08 14.42 1.33
N THR A 324 7.03 15.17 1.64
CA THR A 324 6.42 15.20 2.96
C THR A 324 5.01 14.62 2.95
N TRP A 325 4.53 14.21 4.11
CA TRP A 325 3.26 13.51 4.30
C TRP A 325 2.03 14.29 3.82
N GLU A 326 2.11 15.61 3.69
CA GLU A 326 1.05 16.44 3.15
C GLU A 326 0.68 16.06 1.72
N LYS A 327 1.61 15.43 0.98
CA LYS A 327 1.33 14.89 -0.34
C LYS A 327 0.26 13.79 -0.32
N ILE A 328 0.20 12.97 0.74
CA ILE A 328 -0.88 11.99 0.93
C ILE A 328 -2.24 12.72 0.97
N VAL A 329 -2.31 13.81 1.72
CA VAL A 329 -3.54 14.62 1.85
C VAL A 329 -3.92 15.28 0.52
N GLU A 330 -2.94 15.70 -0.31
CA GLU A 330 -3.20 16.21 -1.66
C GLU A 330 -3.85 15.13 -2.55
N HIS A 331 -3.36 13.89 -2.50
CA HIS A 331 -3.94 12.77 -3.24
C HIS A 331 -5.33 12.39 -2.74
N ILE A 332 -5.56 12.35 -1.42
CA ILE A 332 -6.90 12.14 -0.83
C ILE A 332 -7.86 13.21 -1.35
N ASP A 333 -7.47 14.49 -1.27
CA ASP A 333 -8.29 15.64 -1.68
C ASP A 333 -8.64 15.58 -3.18
N HIS A 334 -7.67 15.23 -4.04
CA HIS A 334 -7.90 15.06 -5.47
C HIS A 334 -8.87 13.89 -5.75
N ALA A 335 -8.61 12.73 -5.15
CA ALA A 335 -9.45 11.54 -5.33
C ALA A 335 -10.90 11.80 -4.86
N VAL A 336 -11.08 12.50 -3.72
CA VAL A 336 -12.41 12.91 -3.23
C VAL A 336 -13.10 13.88 -4.18
N LYS A 337 -12.38 14.85 -4.75
CA LYS A 337 -12.96 15.77 -5.75
C LYS A 337 -13.43 15.07 -7.02
N VAL A 338 -12.74 14.00 -7.45
CA VAL A 338 -13.03 13.26 -8.68
C VAL A 338 -14.06 12.16 -8.48
N ALA A 339 -13.93 11.37 -7.40
CA ALA A 339 -14.69 10.16 -7.15
C ALA A 339 -15.74 10.30 -6.02
N GLY A 340 -15.58 11.29 -5.12
CA GLY A 340 -16.38 11.43 -3.92
C GLY A 340 -15.78 10.73 -2.70
N ALA A 341 -16.11 11.23 -1.51
CA ALA A 341 -15.55 10.73 -0.23
C ALA A 341 -15.90 9.26 0.05
N ASP A 342 -16.95 8.72 -0.56
CA ASP A 342 -17.37 7.31 -0.42
C ASP A 342 -16.44 6.32 -1.14
N HIS A 343 -15.46 6.82 -1.91
CA HIS A 343 -14.63 6.01 -2.80
C HIS A 343 -13.12 6.16 -2.56
N VAL A 344 -12.73 6.71 -1.39
CA VAL A 344 -11.33 6.94 -1.03
C VAL A 344 -11.03 6.29 0.32
N GLY A 345 -9.81 5.77 0.49
CA GLY A 345 -9.34 5.16 1.73
C GLY A 345 -7.82 5.22 1.86
N LEU A 346 -7.26 4.45 2.80
CA LEU A 346 -5.85 4.41 3.15
C LEU A 346 -5.23 3.06 2.78
N GLY A 347 -4.12 3.08 2.04
CA GLY A 347 -3.37 1.89 1.63
C GLY A 347 -1.88 2.23 1.59
N SER A 348 -1.23 2.23 2.75
CA SER A 348 0.04 2.89 2.98
C SER A 348 1.21 2.33 2.19
N ASP A 349 1.24 1.01 1.98
CA ASP A 349 2.41 0.30 1.48
C ASP A 349 3.58 0.33 2.49
N PHE A 350 3.25 0.37 3.80
CA PHE A 350 4.24 0.30 4.88
C PHE A 350 5.08 -0.98 4.79
N ASP A 351 6.34 -0.89 5.18
CA ASP A 351 7.35 -1.96 5.06
C ASP A 351 7.56 -2.47 3.60
N GLY A 352 6.89 -1.87 2.58
CA GLY A 352 6.99 -2.21 1.16
C GLY A 352 7.60 -1.10 0.30
N ALA A 353 7.58 0.16 0.78
CA ALA A 353 7.97 1.31 -0.01
C ALA A 353 8.65 2.41 0.83
N THR A 354 9.24 3.41 0.15
CA THR A 354 9.80 4.58 0.83
C THR A 354 8.69 5.53 1.25
N MET A 355 8.56 5.77 2.55
CA MET A 355 7.55 6.65 3.14
C MET A 355 7.95 8.13 3.05
N PRO A 356 6.97 9.08 2.94
CA PRO A 356 7.26 10.50 3.00
C PRO A 356 7.61 10.95 4.42
N PHE A 357 8.45 11.97 4.53
CA PHE A 357 8.81 12.55 5.83
C PHE A 357 7.56 13.01 6.59
N GLY A 358 7.50 12.64 7.87
CA GLY A 358 6.38 12.91 8.75
C GLY A 358 5.28 11.83 8.74
N MET A 359 5.42 10.77 7.91
CA MET A 359 4.59 9.57 7.89
C MET A 359 5.46 8.31 7.85
N GLU A 360 6.54 8.29 8.61
CA GLU A 360 7.52 7.21 8.59
C GLU A 360 6.99 5.90 9.17
N ASP A 361 5.89 5.93 9.92
CA ASP A 361 5.31 4.73 10.52
C ASP A 361 3.83 4.89 10.89
N ALA A 362 3.20 3.79 11.24
CA ALA A 362 1.77 3.72 11.56
C ALA A 362 1.35 4.64 12.72
N SER A 363 2.24 5.00 13.65
CA SER A 363 1.92 5.91 14.77
C SER A 363 1.55 7.34 14.33
N LYS A 364 1.82 7.68 13.08
CA LYS A 364 1.59 9.01 12.51
C LYS A 364 0.21 9.18 11.85
N LEU A 365 -0.59 8.12 11.70
CA LEU A 365 -1.89 8.15 11.03
C LEU A 365 -2.86 9.23 11.56
N PRO A 366 -2.91 9.58 12.86
CA PRO A 366 -3.78 10.67 13.35
C PRO A 366 -3.54 12.03 12.70
N LYS A 367 -2.35 12.28 12.12
CA LYS A 367 -2.07 13.50 11.36
C LYS A 367 -2.98 13.67 10.15
N LEU A 368 -3.34 12.56 9.48
CA LEU A 368 -4.25 12.59 8.32
C LEU A 368 -5.62 13.09 8.76
N THR A 369 -6.15 12.59 9.87
CA THR A 369 -7.43 13.04 10.45
C THR A 369 -7.41 14.53 10.75
N ASP A 370 -6.34 15.03 11.38
CA ASP A 370 -6.18 16.45 11.70
C ASP A 370 -6.10 17.33 10.44
N ALA A 371 -5.38 16.88 9.44
CA ALA A 371 -5.28 17.61 8.16
C ALA A 371 -6.61 17.65 7.41
N LEU A 372 -7.36 16.55 7.37
CA LEU A 372 -8.68 16.49 6.73
C LEU A 372 -9.68 17.39 7.45
N LEU A 373 -9.69 17.41 8.80
CA LEU A 373 -10.51 18.35 9.59
C LEU A 373 -10.14 19.81 9.25
N LYS A 374 -8.85 20.16 9.18
CA LYS A 374 -8.37 21.49 8.82
C LYS A 374 -8.76 21.89 7.39
N LYS A 375 -8.88 20.94 6.48
CA LYS A 375 -9.40 21.16 5.12
C LYS A 375 -10.91 21.31 5.05
N GLY A 376 -11.63 21.11 6.16
CA GLY A 376 -13.08 21.28 6.23
C GLY A 376 -13.91 20.04 5.87
N TYR A 377 -13.30 18.86 5.83
CA TYR A 377 -14.06 17.61 5.68
C TYR A 377 -14.99 17.40 6.85
N SER A 378 -16.17 16.84 6.59
CA SER A 378 -17.09 16.42 7.65
C SER A 378 -16.49 15.23 8.42
N GLU A 379 -16.81 15.10 9.71
CA GLU A 379 -16.36 13.97 10.51
C GLU A 379 -16.83 12.63 9.90
N GLY A 380 -18.06 12.59 9.36
CA GLY A 380 -18.57 11.41 8.67
C GLY A 380 -17.80 11.04 7.40
N ASP A 381 -17.33 12.02 6.60
CA ASP A 381 -16.51 11.73 5.44
C ASP A 381 -15.10 11.26 5.84
N ILE A 382 -14.54 11.81 6.92
CA ILE A 382 -13.28 11.35 7.48
C ILE A 382 -13.40 9.90 7.97
N GLU A 383 -14.46 9.55 8.73
CA GLU A 383 -14.72 8.18 9.19
C GLU A 383 -14.84 7.18 8.02
N LYS A 384 -15.47 7.59 6.90
CA LYS A 384 -15.52 6.78 5.67
C LYS A 384 -14.12 6.55 5.09
N ILE A 385 -13.31 7.62 4.95
CA ILE A 385 -11.96 7.56 4.40
C ILE A 385 -11.03 6.71 5.28
N LEU A 386 -11.13 6.84 6.60
CA LEU A 386 -10.28 6.10 7.53
C LEU A 386 -10.48 4.58 7.45
N GLY A 387 -11.72 4.09 7.21
CA GLY A 387 -11.94 2.64 7.14
C GLY A 387 -13.38 2.26 6.77
N GLY A 388 -14.35 3.19 6.91
CA GLY A 388 -15.76 2.91 6.60
C GLY A 388 -15.98 2.44 5.16
N ASN A 389 -15.24 3.00 4.20
CA ASN A 389 -15.38 2.67 2.78
C ASN A 389 -14.90 1.26 2.44
N ILE A 390 -13.75 0.83 2.97
CA ILE A 390 -13.27 -0.53 2.73
C ILE A 390 -14.17 -1.57 3.41
N LEU A 391 -14.68 -1.29 4.62
CA LEU A 391 -15.67 -2.15 5.28
C LEU A 391 -16.95 -2.29 4.45
N ARG A 392 -17.44 -1.20 3.89
CA ARG A 392 -18.60 -1.22 2.99
C ARG A 392 -18.36 -2.11 1.77
N VAL A 393 -17.17 -2.02 1.16
CA VAL A 393 -16.81 -2.87 0.01
C VAL A 393 -16.73 -4.33 0.43
N MET A 394 -16.08 -4.66 1.55
CA MET A 394 -16.03 -6.02 2.08
C MET A 394 -17.45 -6.60 2.25
N GLU A 395 -18.37 -5.86 2.91
CA GLU A 395 -19.76 -6.30 3.10
C GLU A 395 -20.51 -6.50 1.79
N GLN A 396 -20.23 -5.67 0.76
CA GLN A 396 -20.86 -5.81 -0.55
C GLN A 396 -20.34 -7.05 -1.30
N VAL A 397 -19.04 -7.31 -1.25
CA VAL A 397 -18.41 -8.49 -1.84
C VAL A 397 -18.94 -9.77 -1.17
N GLU A 398 -19.06 -9.79 0.16
CA GLU A 398 -19.67 -10.89 0.91
C GLU A 398 -21.13 -11.15 0.50
N ARG A 399 -21.93 -10.09 0.28
CA ARG A 399 -23.32 -10.20 -0.18
C ARG A 399 -23.40 -10.80 -1.59
N VAL A 400 -22.53 -10.37 -2.51
CA VAL A 400 -22.46 -10.93 -3.88
C VAL A 400 -22.13 -12.41 -3.84
N ALA A 401 -21.17 -12.83 -3.03
CA ALA A 401 -20.81 -14.24 -2.88
C ALA A 401 -21.97 -15.09 -2.34
N LYS A 402 -22.68 -14.59 -1.32
CA LYS A 402 -23.87 -15.28 -0.77
C LYS A 402 -24.96 -15.46 -1.83
N SER A 403 -25.23 -14.44 -2.64
CA SER A 403 -26.23 -14.52 -3.70
C SER A 403 -25.84 -15.40 -4.89
N SER A 404 -24.55 -15.69 -5.04
CA SER A 404 -24.00 -16.54 -6.13
C SER A 404 -24.04 -18.04 -5.81
N LYS A 405 -24.31 -18.44 -4.55
CA LYS A 405 -24.45 -19.85 -4.14
C LYS A 405 -25.85 -20.37 -4.46
N PRO A 406 -25.99 -21.61 -5.00
CA PRO A 406 -27.30 -22.22 -5.19
C PRO A 406 -28.08 -22.32 -3.88
N ALA A 407 -29.41 -22.12 -3.92
CA ALA A 407 -30.31 -22.16 -2.76
C ALA A 407 -30.26 -23.48 -1.94
N THR A 408 -29.65 -24.52 -2.47
CA THR A 408 -29.48 -25.84 -1.81
C THR A 408 -28.26 -25.93 -0.89
N GLN A 409 -27.48 -24.90 -0.76
CA GLN A 409 -26.27 -24.85 0.11
C GLN A 409 -26.31 -23.71 1.14
N GLN A 410 -27.49 -23.09 1.33
CA GLN A 410 -27.71 -22.07 2.39
C GLN A 410 -28.18 -22.71 3.69
#